data_6d752f9c79d71a36f212d80da41c064a
#
_entry.id   6d752f9c79d71a36f212d80da41c064a
#
_cell.length_a   1.000
_cell.length_b   1.000
_cell.length_c   1.000
_cell.angle_alpha   90.00
_cell.angle_beta   90.00
_cell.angle_gamma   90.00
#
_symmetry.space_group_name_H-M   'P 1'
#
loop_
_entity.id
_entity.type
_entity.pdbx_description
1 polymer ?
#
loop_
_entity_poly.entity_id
_entity_poly.type
_entity_poly.pdbx_seq_one_letter_code
_entity_poly.pdbx_strand_id
1 'polypeptide(L)'
;MAFPVVDTEYLKEIDKARRDLRALIASKNCAPIMLRLAWHDAGTYDVSTKTGGPNGSIRNEEEYSHGANNGLKIALEFCEQVKAKHPKITYADLYQLAGVVAVEVTGGPTIDFVPGRKDSNICTKEGRLPDAKKGGKFFSKSAKCQEEGYGNMVSGGLHNSSKLFTRKHLLRLSGAPHLRDIFYRMGLTDKDIVALSGAHTLGRAHPERSGFDGPWTNEPLKFDNSYFVELLKGESEGLLKLPTDKALLDDPAFRPYVELYAKDEEAFFRDYAGSHKKLSELGFTPRSKLIVKDSTVLAQSAVGVAVAAAVVIFSYLYEVRKRMK
;
A
#
# COMPACT_ATOMS: atom_id res chain seq x y z
N MET A 1 -8.74 -19.63 10.41
CA MET A 1 -7.45 -20.29 10.09
C MET A 1 -6.46 -20.02 11.22
N ALA A 2 -5.41 -20.84 11.38
CA ALA A 2 -4.37 -20.59 12.37
C ALA A 2 -3.36 -19.55 11.86
N PHE A 3 -2.62 -18.91 12.77
CA PHE A 3 -1.47 -18.09 12.37
C PHE A 3 -0.34 -18.98 11.88
N PRO A 4 0.42 -18.57 10.85
CA PRO A 4 1.59 -19.32 10.44
C PRO A 4 2.66 -19.27 11.55
N VAL A 5 3.44 -20.34 11.63
CA VAL A 5 4.65 -20.35 12.48
C VAL A 5 5.77 -19.72 11.66
N VAL A 6 6.20 -18.52 12.05
CA VAL A 6 7.30 -17.82 11.38
C VAL A 6 8.62 -18.34 11.99
N ASP A 7 9.15 -19.36 11.39
CA ASP A 7 10.45 -19.95 11.70
C ASP A 7 11.45 -19.72 10.56
N THR A 8 12.64 -20.27 10.71
CA THR A 8 13.70 -20.15 9.68
C THR A 8 13.29 -20.75 8.33
N GLU A 9 12.45 -21.80 8.32
CA GLU A 9 11.95 -22.42 7.11
C GLU A 9 10.95 -21.50 6.42
N TYR A 10 10.01 -20.93 7.17
CA TYR A 10 9.05 -19.97 6.63
C TYR A 10 9.73 -18.73 6.02
N LEU A 11 10.76 -18.19 6.70
CA LEU A 11 11.54 -17.07 6.19
C LEU A 11 12.27 -17.41 4.89
N LYS A 12 12.88 -18.59 4.81
CA LYS A 12 13.49 -19.07 3.56
C LYS A 12 12.48 -19.20 2.43
N GLU A 13 11.25 -19.60 2.76
CA GLU A 13 10.17 -19.75 1.78
C GLU A 13 9.70 -18.37 1.30
N ILE A 14 9.59 -17.37 2.18
CA ILE A 14 9.34 -15.96 1.82
C ILE A 14 10.41 -15.44 0.84
N ASP A 15 11.69 -15.72 1.11
CA ASP A 15 12.79 -15.30 0.23
C ASP A 15 12.74 -15.96 -1.16
N LYS A 16 12.33 -17.23 -1.23
CA LYS A 16 12.13 -17.91 -2.53
C LYS A 16 10.93 -17.31 -3.27
N ALA A 17 9.81 -17.10 -2.59
CA ALA A 17 8.62 -16.48 -3.18
C ALA A 17 8.90 -15.04 -3.65
N ARG A 18 9.72 -14.28 -2.93
CA ARG A 18 10.18 -12.95 -3.38
C ARG A 18 10.91 -13.04 -4.72
N ARG A 19 11.79 -14.02 -4.91
CA ARG A 19 12.49 -14.22 -6.20
C ARG A 19 11.53 -14.60 -7.32
N ASP A 20 10.59 -15.51 -7.06
CA ASP A 20 9.59 -15.93 -8.05
C ASP A 20 8.64 -14.79 -8.42
N LEU A 21 8.19 -14.00 -7.44
CA LEU A 21 7.41 -12.77 -7.69
C LEU A 21 8.20 -11.77 -8.53
N ARG A 22 9.48 -11.57 -8.24
CA ARG A 22 10.37 -10.67 -9.00
C ARG A 22 10.44 -11.07 -10.46
N ALA A 23 10.66 -12.35 -10.73
CA ALA A 23 10.71 -12.91 -12.08
C ALA A 23 9.35 -12.79 -12.80
N LEU A 24 8.26 -13.12 -12.13
CA LEU A 24 6.91 -13.03 -12.69
C LEU A 24 6.53 -11.58 -13.00
N ILE A 25 6.73 -10.66 -12.05
CA ILE A 25 6.36 -9.24 -12.21
C ILE A 25 7.15 -8.61 -13.35
N ALA A 26 8.46 -8.86 -13.43
CA ALA A 26 9.31 -8.35 -14.49
C ALA A 26 8.92 -8.93 -15.86
N SER A 27 8.64 -10.24 -15.96
CA SER A 27 8.28 -10.89 -17.23
C SER A 27 6.91 -10.51 -17.76
N LYS A 28 5.96 -10.18 -16.87
CA LYS A 28 4.57 -9.85 -17.23
C LYS A 28 4.27 -8.35 -17.22
N ASN A 29 5.22 -7.51 -16.81
CA ASN A 29 5.01 -6.07 -16.61
C ASN A 29 3.78 -5.77 -15.73
N CYS A 30 3.55 -6.62 -14.72
CA CYS A 30 2.32 -6.59 -13.92
C CYS A 30 2.48 -5.90 -12.56
N ALA A 31 3.57 -5.14 -12.35
CA ALA A 31 3.80 -4.42 -11.10
C ALA A 31 2.61 -3.55 -10.66
N PRO A 32 1.95 -2.77 -11.55
CA PRO A 32 0.84 -1.92 -11.11
C PRO A 32 -0.32 -2.70 -10.51
N ILE A 33 -0.69 -3.84 -11.10
CA ILE A 33 -1.84 -4.61 -10.60
C ILE A 33 -1.49 -5.40 -9.33
N MET A 34 -0.21 -5.80 -9.15
CA MET A 34 0.25 -6.42 -7.92
C MET A 34 0.27 -5.43 -6.76
N LEU A 35 0.74 -4.21 -6.99
CA LEU A 35 0.67 -3.14 -6.00
C LEU A 35 -0.78 -2.82 -5.63
N ARG A 36 -1.66 -2.74 -6.63
CA ARG A 36 -3.09 -2.52 -6.40
C ARG A 36 -3.73 -3.65 -5.61
N LEU A 37 -3.36 -4.92 -5.83
CA LEU A 37 -3.85 -6.05 -5.05
C LEU A 37 -3.49 -5.90 -3.58
N ALA A 38 -2.23 -5.60 -3.26
CA ALA A 38 -1.77 -5.40 -1.88
C ALA A 38 -2.52 -4.25 -1.19
N TRP A 39 -2.73 -3.13 -1.90
CA TRP A 39 -3.51 -2.00 -1.41
C TRP A 39 -4.97 -2.37 -1.14
N HIS A 40 -5.63 -3.08 -2.05
CA HIS A 40 -7.04 -3.43 -1.92
C HIS A 40 -7.31 -4.47 -0.83
N ASP A 41 -6.39 -5.41 -0.59
CA ASP A 41 -6.47 -6.32 0.55
C ASP A 41 -6.27 -5.56 1.88
N ALA A 42 -5.21 -4.75 1.99
CA ALA A 42 -4.88 -4.01 3.21
C ALA A 42 -5.86 -2.87 3.53
N GLY A 43 -6.30 -2.14 2.50
CA GLY A 43 -7.11 -0.92 2.62
C GLY A 43 -8.53 -1.13 3.15
N THR A 44 -8.92 -2.37 3.37
CA THR A 44 -10.20 -2.72 4.00
C THR A 44 -10.19 -2.60 5.53
N TYR A 45 -9.01 -2.39 6.16
CA TYR A 45 -8.87 -2.35 7.62
C TYR A 45 -9.67 -1.22 8.26
N ASP A 46 -10.26 -1.53 9.41
CA ASP A 46 -10.94 -0.57 10.28
C ASP A 46 -10.36 -0.68 11.68
N VAL A 47 -9.70 0.40 12.13
CA VAL A 47 -9.00 0.44 13.42
C VAL A 47 -9.96 0.38 14.61
N SER A 48 -11.19 0.87 14.45
CA SER A 48 -12.19 0.90 15.51
C SER A 48 -12.79 -0.49 15.77
N THR A 49 -13.07 -1.24 14.71
CA THR A 49 -13.66 -2.58 14.79
C THR A 49 -12.62 -3.70 14.72
N LYS A 50 -11.37 -3.38 14.36
CA LYS A 50 -10.27 -4.33 14.12
C LYS A 50 -10.62 -5.40 13.10
N THR A 51 -11.36 -5.02 12.05
CA THR A 51 -11.81 -5.92 10.97
C THR A 51 -11.20 -5.52 9.63
N GLY A 52 -11.13 -6.48 8.70
CA GLY A 52 -10.46 -6.28 7.40
C GLY A 52 -8.95 -6.29 7.53
N GLY A 53 -8.28 -5.58 6.63
CA GLY A 53 -6.82 -5.46 6.59
C GLY A 53 -6.14 -6.53 5.73
N PRO A 54 -4.81 -6.58 5.73
CA PRO A 54 -4.00 -7.47 4.92
C PRO A 54 -4.11 -8.92 5.41
N ASN A 55 -5.20 -9.58 5.05
CA ASN A 55 -5.58 -10.90 5.54
C ASN A 55 -5.93 -11.90 4.43
N GLY A 56 -5.73 -11.50 3.16
CA GLY A 56 -5.95 -12.35 2.00
C GLY A 56 -7.40 -12.69 1.71
N SER A 57 -8.38 -12.05 2.36
CA SER A 57 -9.81 -12.33 2.13
C SER A 57 -10.26 -11.95 0.73
N ILE A 58 -9.59 -11.02 0.07
CA ILE A 58 -9.87 -10.57 -1.29
C ILE A 58 -9.84 -11.71 -2.34
N ARG A 59 -9.26 -12.88 -2.03
CA ARG A 59 -9.32 -14.06 -2.90
C ARG A 59 -10.71 -14.69 -3.01
N ASN A 60 -11.60 -14.40 -2.05
CA ASN A 60 -12.95 -14.93 -2.03
C ASN A 60 -13.83 -14.17 -3.02
N GLU A 61 -14.71 -14.90 -3.73
CA GLU A 61 -15.55 -14.34 -4.79
C GLU A 61 -16.44 -13.19 -4.29
N GLU A 62 -16.99 -13.32 -3.10
CA GLU A 62 -17.79 -12.28 -2.46
C GLU A 62 -17.04 -10.94 -2.40
N GLU A 63 -15.72 -10.94 -2.16
CA GLU A 63 -14.92 -9.72 -2.00
C GLU A 63 -14.28 -9.26 -3.32
N TYR A 64 -13.70 -10.18 -4.13
CA TYR A 64 -13.11 -9.73 -5.41
C TYR A 64 -14.16 -9.26 -6.43
N SER A 65 -15.43 -9.63 -6.27
CA SER A 65 -16.53 -9.15 -7.12
C SER A 65 -17.03 -7.74 -6.78
N HIS A 66 -16.58 -7.14 -5.67
CA HIS A 66 -16.89 -5.74 -5.37
C HIS A 66 -16.45 -4.82 -6.50
N GLY A 67 -17.25 -3.79 -6.79
CA GLY A 67 -16.97 -2.85 -7.90
C GLY A 67 -15.59 -2.19 -7.80
N ALA A 68 -15.10 -1.89 -6.59
CA ALA A 68 -13.76 -1.37 -6.38
C ALA A 68 -12.65 -2.36 -6.77
N ASN A 69 -12.92 -3.66 -6.78
CA ASN A 69 -11.97 -4.74 -7.06
C ASN A 69 -11.97 -5.21 -8.52
N ASN A 70 -12.73 -4.54 -9.39
CA ASN A 70 -12.77 -4.88 -10.81
C ASN A 70 -11.39 -5.03 -11.42
N GLY A 71 -11.14 -6.16 -12.10
CA GLY A 71 -9.88 -6.51 -12.77
C GLY A 71 -8.81 -7.09 -11.85
N LEU A 72 -8.98 -7.14 -10.51
CA LEU A 72 -7.99 -7.71 -9.60
C LEU A 72 -7.89 -9.24 -9.68
N LYS A 73 -8.88 -9.94 -10.24
CA LYS A 73 -8.80 -11.37 -10.50
C LYS A 73 -7.53 -11.75 -11.28
N ILE A 74 -7.07 -10.90 -12.19
CA ILE A 74 -5.81 -11.09 -12.92
C ILE A 74 -4.61 -11.20 -11.99
N ALA A 75 -4.53 -10.33 -10.96
CA ALA A 75 -3.45 -10.37 -9.98
C ALA A 75 -3.55 -11.59 -9.06
N LEU A 76 -4.78 -11.99 -8.68
CA LEU A 76 -5.02 -13.22 -7.93
C LEU A 76 -4.52 -14.44 -8.70
N GLU A 77 -4.85 -14.56 -9.99
CA GLU A 77 -4.39 -15.65 -10.86
C GLU A 77 -2.86 -15.71 -11.02
N PHE A 78 -2.21 -14.54 -11.07
CA PHE A 78 -0.75 -14.49 -11.07
C PHE A 78 -0.17 -14.93 -9.71
N CYS A 79 -0.78 -14.53 -8.61
CA CYS A 79 -0.35 -14.96 -7.28
C CYS A 79 -0.54 -16.46 -7.06
N GLU A 80 -1.58 -17.09 -7.65
CA GLU A 80 -1.78 -18.55 -7.58
C GLU A 80 -0.62 -19.33 -8.19
N GLN A 81 0.02 -18.82 -9.25
CA GLN A 81 1.19 -19.46 -9.86
C GLN A 81 2.39 -19.51 -8.90
N VAL A 82 2.53 -18.48 -8.05
CA VAL A 82 3.56 -18.44 -7.02
C VAL A 82 3.14 -19.25 -5.81
N LYS A 83 1.89 -19.15 -5.39
CA LYS A 83 1.30 -19.91 -4.28
C LYS A 83 1.44 -21.43 -4.48
N ALA A 84 1.23 -21.92 -5.69
CA ALA A 84 1.39 -23.33 -6.03
C ALA A 84 2.81 -23.87 -5.75
N LYS A 85 3.85 -23.03 -5.92
CA LYS A 85 5.24 -23.36 -5.62
C LYS A 85 5.58 -23.20 -4.13
N HIS A 86 4.85 -22.31 -3.44
CA HIS A 86 5.09 -21.92 -2.06
C HIS A 86 3.85 -22.13 -1.18
N PRO A 87 3.36 -23.38 -1.03
CA PRO A 87 2.07 -23.65 -0.38
C PRO A 87 2.03 -23.30 1.10
N LYS A 88 3.20 -23.18 1.76
CA LYS A 88 3.29 -22.83 3.18
C LYS A 88 3.05 -21.35 3.47
N ILE A 89 3.28 -20.47 2.51
CA ILE A 89 3.08 -19.03 2.70
C ILE A 89 1.58 -18.71 2.73
N THR A 90 1.14 -17.89 3.67
CA THR A 90 -0.25 -17.41 3.67
C THR A 90 -0.54 -16.52 2.47
N TYR A 91 -1.79 -16.47 2.01
CA TYR A 91 -2.20 -15.53 0.96
C TYR A 91 -2.00 -14.09 1.40
N ALA A 92 -2.27 -13.80 2.66
CA ALA A 92 -2.05 -12.49 3.25
C ALA A 92 -0.59 -12.03 3.11
N ASP A 93 0.37 -12.90 3.44
CA ASP A 93 1.80 -12.58 3.26
C ASP A 93 2.17 -12.49 1.78
N LEU A 94 1.65 -13.38 0.95
CA LEU A 94 1.94 -13.40 -0.50
C LEU A 94 1.49 -12.11 -1.19
N TYR A 95 0.28 -11.62 -0.90
CA TYR A 95 -0.26 -10.42 -1.54
C TYR A 95 0.50 -9.16 -1.10
N GLN A 96 0.81 -9.04 0.19
CA GLN A 96 1.61 -7.92 0.67
C GLN A 96 3.05 -7.98 0.14
N LEU A 97 3.65 -9.16 0.06
CA LEU A 97 4.97 -9.36 -0.54
C LEU A 97 4.97 -9.00 -2.03
N ALA A 98 3.90 -9.32 -2.76
CA ALA A 98 3.76 -8.95 -4.17
C ALA A 98 3.74 -7.44 -4.37
N GLY A 99 3.06 -6.69 -3.48
CA GLY A 99 3.07 -5.22 -3.50
C GLY A 99 4.45 -4.64 -3.23
N VAL A 100 5.17 -5.15 -2.24
CA VAL A 100 6.55 -4.74 -1.93
C VAL A 100 7.47 -4.99 -3.13
N VAL A 101 7.43 -6.20 -3.69
CA VAL A 101 8.25 -6.57 -4.85
C VAL A 101 7.91 -5.73 -6.07
N ALA A 102 6.64 -5.38 -6.28
CA ALA A 102 6.21 -4.53 -7.40
C ALA A 102 6.87 -3.15 -7.35
N VAL A 103 6.95 -2.54 -6.18
CA VAL A 103 7.64 -1.25 -5.98
C VAL A 103 9.15 -1.39 -6.25
N GLU A 104 9.78 -2.40 -5.66
CA GLU A 104 11.24 -2.61 -5.79
C GLU A 104 11.69 -2.89 -7.23
N VAL A 105 10.97 -3.72 -7.98
CA VAL A 105 11.38 -4.08 -9.37
C VAL A 105 11.17 -2.96 -10.37
N THR A 106 10.38 -1.96 -10.03
CA THR A 106 10.10 -0.81 -10.89
C THR A 106 10.93 0.43 -10.55
N GLY A 107 11.91 0.29 -9.65
CA GLY A 107 12.85 1.35 -9.30
C GLY A 107 12.52 2.11 -8.02
N GLY A 108 11.45 1.72 -7.31
CA GLY A 108 11.08 2.33 -6.04
C GLY A 108 11.94 1.90 -4.85
N PRO A 109 11.63 2.40 -3.66
CA PRO A 109 12.42 2.14 -2.46
C PRO A 109 12.31 0.69 -1.99
N THR A 110 13.32 0.23 -1.26
CA THR A 110 13.23 -1.00 -0.47
C THR A 110 12.25 -0.80 0.67
N ILE A 111 11.31 -1.74 0.82
CA ILE A 111 10.30 -1.73 1.86
C ILE A 111 10.51 -2.91 2.80
N ASP A 112 10.65 -2.62 4.09
CA ASP A 112 10.73 -3.67 5.10
C ASP A 112 9.47 -4.53 5.10
N PHE A 113 9.64 -5.83 4.95
CA PHE A 113 8.55 -6.79 4.95
C PHE A 113 8.62 -7.70 6.16
N VAL A 114 7.59 -7.68 6.97
CA VAL A 114 7.45 -8.59 8.13
C VAL A 114 6.39 -9.65 7.81
N PRO A 115 6.74 -10.93 7.73
CA PRO A 115 5.80 -12.02 7.48
C PRO A 115 5.07 -12.47 8.74
N GLY A 116 4.02 -13.28 8.57
CA GLY A 116 3.29 -13.92 9.68
C GLY A 116 1.82 -13.52 9.76
N ARG A 117 1.28 -12.91 8.69
CA ARG A 117 -0.15 -12.58 8.60
C ARG A 117 -0.98 -13.85 8.51
N LYS A 118 -2.16 -13.79 9.09
CA LYS A 118 -3.12 -14.89 9.09
C LYS A 118 -4.13 -14.70 7.96
N ASP A 119 -4.38 -15.76 7.21
CA ASP A 119 -5.47 -15.76 6.22
C ASP A 119 -6.84 -15.70 6.88
N SER A 120 -7.76 -15.00 6.24
CA SER A 120 -9.17 -14.92 6.60
C SER A 120 -10.06 -15.36 5.45
N ASN A 121 -11.20 -15.97 5.79
CA ASN A 121 -12.29 -16.21 4.86
C ASN A 121 -13.46 -15.25 5.10
N ILE A 122 -13.30 -14.32 6.05
CA ILE A 122 -14.34 -13.34 6.35
C ILE A 122 -14.13 -12.16 5.40
N CYS A 123 -15.06 -12.02 4.46
CA CYS A 123 -15.07 -10.93 3.50
C CYS A 123 -15.50 -9.62 4.17
N THR A 124 -14.92 -8.53 3.71
CA THR A 124 -15.31 -7.20 4.15
C THR A 124 -16.51 -6.71 3.31
N LYS A 125 -17.34 -5.85 3.90
CA LYS A 125 -18.42 -5.22 3.15
C LYS A 125 -17.88 -4.26 2.11
N GLU A 126 -18.58 -4.16 0.97
CA GLU A 126 -18.27 -3.18 -0.07
C GLU A 126 -18.32 -1.74 0.46
N GLY A 127 -17.54 -0.84 -0.13
CA GLY A 127 -17.51 0.59 0.22
C GLY A 127 -16.39 1.00 1.18
N ARG A 128 -15.51 0.08 1.59
CA ARG A 128 -14.34 0.42 2.42
C ARG A 128 -13.18 1.03 1.63
N LEU A 129 -13.10 0.77 0.33
CA LEU A 129 -12.07 1.33 -0.53
C LEU A 129 -12.52 2.66 -1.16
N PRO A 130 -11.58 3.56 -1.51
CA PRO A 130 -11.94 4.81 -2.15
C PRO A 130 -12.58 4.55 -3.51
N ASP A 131 -13.66 5.27 -3.78
CA ASP A 131 -14.31 5.28 -5.10
C ASP A 131 -13.68 6.38 -5.95
N ALA A 132 -13.03 5.99 -7.05
CA ALA A 132 -12.39 6.91 -7.98
C ALA A 132 -13.34 7.98 -8.55
N LYS A 133 -14.66 7.69 -8.58
CA LYS A 133 -15.70 8.61 -9.04
C LYS A 133 -16.20 9.58 -7.96
N LYS A 134 -15.99 9.30 -6.68
CA LYS A 134 -16.46 10.16 -5.57
C LYS A 134 -15.66 11.45 -5.39
N GLY A 135 -14.65 11.69 -6.16
CA GLY A 135 -13.98 13.00 -6.25
C GLY A 135 -14.73 14.03 -7.09
N GLY A 136 -15.64 13.61 -7.97
CA GLY A 136 -16.47 14.47 -8.82
C GLY A 136 -17.94 14.41 -8.42
N LYS A 137 -18.74 15.41 -8.86
CA LYS A 137 -20.19 15.49 -8.63
C LYS A 137 -20.90 14.20 -9.04
N PHE A 138 -21.06 13.25 -8.13
CA PHE A 138 -21.81 12.04 -8.42
C PHE A 138 -23.16 12.07 -7.69
N PHE A 139 -24.24 12.19 -8.44
CA PHE A 139 -25.57 11.82 -7.98
C PHE A 139 -25.64 10.29 -8.00
N SER A 140 -25.57 9.66 -6.84
CA SER A 140 -25.90 8.25 -6.69
C SER A 140 -27.36 8.04 -7.11
N LYS A 141 -27.64 6.97 -7.89
CA LYS A 141 -29.02 6.57 -8.22
C LYS A 141 -29.89 6.37 -6.97
N SER A 142 -29.30 6.09 -5.81
CA SER A 142 -30.01 5.98 -4.53
C SER A 142 -30.49 7.33 -3.98
N ALA A 143 -29.84 8.44 -4.33
CA ALA A 143 -30.35 9.76 -3.97
C ALA A 143 -31.58 10.18 -4.81
N LYS A 144 -31.71 9.67 -6.05
CA LYS A 144 -32.91 9.90 -6.88
C LYS A 144 -34.16 9.21 -6.33
N CYS A 145 -34.02 8.04 -5.73
CA CYS A 145 -35.17 7.35 -5.13
C CYS A 145 -35.72 8.01 -3.85
N GLN A 146 -34.93 8.87 -3.19
CA GLN A 146 -35.39 9.65 -2.03
C GLN A 146 -36.02 10.99 -2.42
N GLU A 147 -35.77 11.53 -3.60
CA GLU A 147 -36.43 12.76 -4.08
C GLU A 147 -37.84 12.50 -4.62
N GLU A 148 -38.16 11.30 -5.13
CA GLU A 148 -39.47 10.98 -5.67
C GLU A 148 -40.52 10.60 -4.58
N GLY A 149 -40.08 10.41 -3.33
CA GLY A 149 -40.98 10.05 -2.19
C GLY A 149 -41.46 11.21 -1.34
N TYR A 150 -41.02 12.45 -1.56
CA TYR A 150 -41.40 13.62 -0.77
C TYR A 150 -42.02 14.78 -1.60
N GLY A 151 -42.68 14.45 -2.67
CA GLY A 151 -43.40 15.41 -3.49
C GLY A 151 -44.87 15.44 -3.15
N ASN A 152 -45.26 15.90 -1.98
CA ASN A 152 -46.53 16.55 -1.67
C ASN A 152 -46.72 16.70 -0.16
N MET A 153 -46.14 17.72 0.42
CA MET A 153 -46.72 18.48 1.56
C MET A 153 -45.83 19.66 1.93
N VAL A 154 -46.46 20.81 2.05
CA VAL A 154 -46.03 22.06 2.71
C VAL A 154 -45.23 23.01 1.84
N SER A 155 -45.97 23.90 1.19
CA SER A 155 -45.54 25.25 0.81
C SER A 155 -45.26 26.05 2.10
N GLY A 156 -44.03 26.51 2.29
CA GLY A 156 -43.70 27.48 3.34
C GLY A 156 -42.32 27.33 3.94
N GLY A 157 -41.39 28.14 3.47
CA GLY A 157 -40.30 28.70 4.34
C GLY A 157 -39.05 27.89 4.67
N LEU A 158 -38.86 26.63 4.19
CA LEU A 158 -37.71 25.78 4.59
C LEU A 158 -36.72 25.41 3.45
N HIS A 159 -36.78 26.13 2.32
CA HIS A 159 -36.08 25.72 1.11
C HIS A 159 -34.58 25.99 1.10
N ASN A 160 -34.03 26.84 2.00
CA ASN A 160 -32.62 27.22 2.01
C ASN A 160 -31.74 26.34 2.94
N SER A 161 -32.31 25.83 4.04
CA SER A 161 -31.56 25.03 5.01
C SER A 161 -31.30 23.62 4.53
N SER A 162 -32.25 22.99 3.83
CA SER A 162 -32.08 21.63 3.27
C SER A 162 -31.07 21.57 2.13
N LYS A 163 -31.08 22.60 1.24
CA LYS A 163 -30.08 22.71 0.17
C LYS A 163 -28.67 22.95 0.70
N LEU A 164 -28.56 23.74 1.77
CA LEU A 164 -27.27 24.03 2.42
C LEU A 164 -26.73 22.80 3.16
N PHE A 165 -27.62 22.06 3.82
CA PHE A 165 -27.26 20.80 4.52
C PHE A 165 -26.84 19.72 3.53
N THR A 166 -27.54 19.53 2.42
CA THR A 166 -27.21 18.56 1.37
C THR A 166 -25.90 18.95 0.67
N ARG A 167 -25.67 20.24 0.38
CA ARG A 167 -24.44 20.73 -0.23
C ARG A 167 -23.23 20.56 0.70
N LYS A 168 -23.39 20.83 2.01
CA LYS A 168 -22.36 20.65 3.02
C LYS A 168 -22.03 19.17 3.27
N HIS A 169 -23.04 18.30 3.18
CA HIS A 169 -22.87 16.85 3.28
C HIS A 169 -22.16 16.28 2.03
N LEU A 170 -22.52 16.74 0.82
CA LEU A 170 -21.86 16.38 -0.45
C LEU A 170 -20.41 16.87 -0.52
N LEU A 171 -20.11 18.05 0.02
CA LEU A 171 -18.74 18.56 0.14
C LEU A 171 -17.88 17.76 1.12
N ARG A 172 -18.50 17.10 2.13
CA ARG A 172 -17.83 16.17 3.04
C ARG A 172 -17.49 14.81 2.40
N LEU A 173 -18.15 14.44 1.30
CA LEU A 173 -18.00 13.14 0.64
C LEU A 173 -17.10 13.21 -0.61
N SER A 174 -16.41 14.31 -0.85
CA SER A 174 -15.54 14.48 -2.01
C SER A 174 -14.20 15.11 -1.65
N GLY A 175 -13.17 14.81 -2.45
CA GLY A 175 -11.85 15.41 -2.28
C GLY A 175 -11.12 14.96 -0.99
N ALA A 176 -10.44 15.89 -0.34
CA ALA A 176 -9.64 15.64 0.87
C ALA A 176 -10.44 15.03 2.04
N PRO A 177 -11.68 15.48 2.35
CA PRO A 177 -12.49 14.82 3.38
C PRO A 177 -12.75 13.34 3.09
N HIS A 178 -13.03 12.98 1.81
CA HIS A 178 -13.19 11.57 1.42
C HIS A 178 -11.92 10.75 1.63
N LEU A 179 -10.76 11.29 1.24
CA LEU A 179 -9.48 10.62 1.49
C LEU A 179 -9.25 10.42 2.98
N ARG A 180 -9.50 11.44 3.82
CA ARG A 180 -9.37 11.32 5.28
C ARG A 180 -10.33 10.28 5.86
N ASP A 181 -11.59 10.24 5.43
CA ASP A 181 -12.55 9.24 5.91
C ASP A 181 -12.06 7.81 5.65
N ILE A 182 -11.48 7.55 4.47
CA ILE A 182 -10.93 6.23 4.12
C ILE A 182 -9.66 5.92 4.91
N PHE A 183 -8.68 6.82 4.90
CA PHE A 183 -7.35 6.55 5.46
C PHE A 183 -7.32 6.65 6.99
N TYR A 184 -8.08 7.58 7.59
CA TYR A 184 -8.18 7.69 9.05
C TYR A 184 -8.94 6.51 9.65
N ARG A 185 -9.92 5.93 8.93
CA ARG A 185 -10.54 4.66 9.32
C ARG A 185 -9.51 3.54 9.48
N MET A 186 -8.46 3.56 8.66
CA MET A 186 -7.35 2.61 8.75
C MET A 186 -6.34 2.97 9.86
N GLY A 187 -6.40 4.19 10.43
CA GLY A 187 -5.42 4.70 11.38
C GLY A 187 -4.19 5.34 10.72
N LEU A 188 -4.29 5.71 9.43
CA LEU A 188 -3.25 6.39 8.68
C LEU A 188 -3.41 7.91 8.77
N THR A 189 -2.35 8.66 8.50
CA THR A 189 -2.26 10.12 8.65
C THR A 189 -2.32 10.86 7.30
N ASP A 190 -2.40 12.18 7.31
CA ASP A 190 -2.34 13.04 6.12
C ASP A 190 -1.06 12.79 5.31
N LYS A 191 0.08 12.63 5.97
CA LYS A 191 1.33 12.26 5.31
C LYS A 191 1.24 10.91 4.61
N ASP A 192 0.65 9.91 5.28
CA ASP A 192 0.47 8.57 4.69
C ASP A 192 -0.48 8.63 3.47
N ILE A 193 -1.51 9.48 3.50
CA ILE A 193 -2.41 9.71 2.35
C ILE A 193 -1.62 10.19 1.13
N VAL A 194 -0.83 11.25 1.29
CA VAL A 194 -0.08 11.83 0.17
C VAL A 194 0.99 10.87 -0.32
N ALA A 195 1.78 10.28 0.59
CA ALA A 195 2.84 9.34 0.23
C ALA A 195 2.29 8.13 -0.53
N LEU A 196 1.21 7.50 -0.02
CA LEU A 196 0.61 6.32 -0.67
C LEU A 196 -0.08 6.66 -2.00
N SER A 197 -0.62 7.88 -2.15
CA SER A 197 -1.15 8.34 -3.45
C SER A 197 -0.07 8.39 -4.53
N GLY A 198 1.21 8.54 -4.17
CA GLY A 198 2.34 8.45 -5.08
C GLY A 198 2.47 7.12 -5.80
N ALA A 199 1.79 6.05 -5.34
CA ALA A 199 1.67 4.78 -6.06
C ALA A 199 1.03 4.94 -7.45
N HIS A 200 0.32 6.02 -7.72
CA HIS A 200 -0.21 6.38 -9.04
C HIS A 200 0.90 6.68 -10.08
N THR A 201 2.17 6.79 -9.67
CA THR A 201 3.29 6.79 -10.63
C THR A 201 3.32 5.50 -11.45
N LEU A 202 2.77 4.38 -10.90
CA LEU A 202 2.65 3.10 -11.60
C LEU A 202 1.26 2.88 -12.19
N GLY A 203 1.24 2.45 -13.45
CA GLY A 203 0.07 1.94 -14.11
C GLY A 203 -0.78 2.99 -14.82
N ARG A 204 -1.99 2.54 -15.15
CA ARG A 204 -3.01 3.35 -15.82
C ARG A 204 -4.40 2.94 -15.39
N ALA A 205 -5.33 3.86 -15.46
CA ALA A 205 -6.75 3.57 -15.32
C ALA A 205 -7.30 2.92 -16.60
N HIS A 206 -8.34 2.10 -16.42
CA HIS A 206 -9.04 1.42 -17.50
C HIS A 206 -10.54 1.69 -17.38
N PRO A 207 -11.23 2.07 -18.47
CA PRO A 207 -12.64 2.45 -18.43
C PRO A 207 -13.55 1.38 -17.84
N GLU A 208 -13.31 0.12 -18.17
CA GLU A 208 -14.09 -1.03 -17.70
C GLU A 208 -13.90 -1.34 -16.20
N ARG A 209 -12.83 -0.80 -15.58
CA ARG A 209 -12.51 -1.04 -14.15
C ARG A 209 -12.92 0.12 -13.26
N SER A 210 -12.52 1.34 -13.63
CA SER A 210 -12.72 2.54 -12.81
C SER A 210 -13.63 3.58 -13.44
N GLY A 211 -13.92 3.46 -14.75
CA GLY A 211 -14.62 4.47 -15.54
C GLY A 211 -13.72 5.63 -15.98
N PHE A 212 -12.43 5.56 -15.71
CA PHE A 212 -11.39 6.49 -16.18
C PHE A 212 -10.44 5.78 -17.12
N ASP A 213 -9.76 6.53 -18.00
CA ASP A 213 -8.76 6.02 -18.92
C ASP A 213 -7.47 6.84 -18.87
N GLY A 214 -6.34 6.17 -19.04
CA GLY A 214 -5.03 6.80 -19.18
C GLY A 214 -4.07 6.56 -17.99
N PRO A 215 -2.78 6.77 -18.25
CA PRO A 215 -1.74 6.74 -17.22
C PRO A 215 -1.67 8.07 -16.47
N TRP A 216 -1.11 8.09 -15.27
CA TRP A 216 -0.82 9.32 -14.52
C TRP A 216 0.52 9.94 -14.89
N THR A 217 1.44 9.13 -15.45
CA THR A 217 2.80 9.54 -15.80
C THR A 217 3.18 8.99 -17.19
N ASN A 218 4.22 9.54 -17.80
CA ASN A 218 4.70 9.11 -19.11
C ASN A 218 5.36 7.72 -19.09
N GLU A 219 5.88 7.29 -17.92
CA GLU A 219 6.53 6.00 -17.71
C GLU A 219 5.79 5.14 -16.68
N PRO A 220 4.61 4.60 -17.02
CA PRO A 220 3.71 3.93 -16.05
C PRO A 220 4.24 2.60 -15.49
N LEU A 221 5.45 2.18 -15.85
CA LEU A 221 6.15 1.03 -15.30
C LEU A 221 7.38 1.40 -14.49
N LYS A 222 7.61 2.69 -14.24
CA LYS A 222 8.69 3.20 -13.42
C LYS A 222 8.15 3.81 -12.13
N PHE A 223 8.66 3.34 -10.99
CA PHE A 223 8.32 3.92 -9.71
C PHE A 223 9.31 5.06 -9.39
N ASP A 224 8.82 6.29 -9.49
CA ASP A 224 9.57 7.50 -9.22
C ASP A 224 8.63 8.61 -8.69
N ASN A 225 9.13 9.83 -8.54
CA ASN A 225 8.32 10.95 -8.09
C ASN A 225 7.54 11.70 -9.20
N SER A 226 7.53 11.17 -10.42
CA SER A 226 6.90 11.81 -11.60
C SER A 226 5.43 12.13 -11.37
N TYR A 227 4.69 11.32 -10.62
CA TYR A 227 3.30 11.58 -10.26
C TYR A 227 3.13 12.97 -9.61
N PHE A 228 3.96 13.31 -8.65
CA PHE A 228 3.89 14.61 -7.97
C PHE A 228 4.35 15.75 -8.87
N VAL A 229 5.35 15.52 -9.70
CA VAL A 229 5.83 16.49 -10.69
C VAL A 229 4.71 16.81 -11.68
N GLU A 230 4.06 15.79 -12.24
CA GLU A 230 2.94 15.97 -13.18
C GLU A 230 1.71 16.59 -12.49
N LEU A 231 1.48 16.27 -11.22
CA LEU A 231 0.39 16.85 -10.46
C LEU A 231 0.55 18.36 -10.30
N LEU A 232 1.77 18.86 -9.99
CA LEU A 232 2.08 20.29 -9.87
C LEU A 232 2.05 21.04 -11.20
N LYS A 233 2.39 20.40 -12.31
CA LYS A 233 2.34 21.01 -13.65
C LYS A 233 0.92 21.41 -14.08
N GLY A 234 -0.09 20.84 -13.45
CA GLY A 234 -1.48 21.01 -13.88
C GLY A 234 -1.88 20.03 -14.98
N GLU A 235 -2.75 20.41 -15.89
CA GLU A 235 -3.22 19.52 -16.97
C GLU A 235 -2.06 19.22 -17.95
N SER A 236 -1.89 17.93 -18.27
CA SER A 236 -0.92 17.42 -19.23
C SER A 236 -1.66 16.54 -20.24
N GLU A 237 -1.42 16.72 -21.52
CA GLU A 237 -2.07 15.96 -22.59
C GLU A 237 -1.77 14.46 -22.42
N GLY A 238 -2.82 13.63 -22.50
CA GLY A 238 -2.72 12.17 -22.39
C GLY A 238 -2.50 11.63 -20.97
N LEU A 239 -2.35 12.50 -19.95
CA LEU A 239 -2.20 12.07 -18.57
C LEU A 239 -3.46 12.26 -17.75
N LEU A 240 -3.79 11.25 -16.95
CA LEU A 240 -4.96 11.25 -16.08
C LEU A 240 -4.68 11.99 -14.78
N LYS A 241 -5.66 12.76 -14.32
CA LYS A 241 -5.72 13.31 -12.95
C LYS A 241 -7.12 13.11 -12.40
N LEU A 242 -7.22 12.24 -11.42
CA LEU A 242 -8.48 12.00 -10.72
C LEU A 242 -8.86 13.22 -9.86
N PRO A 243 -10.14 13.40 -9.55
CA PRO A 243 -10.56 14.39 -8.57
C PRO A 243 -9.87 14.23 -7.21
N THR A 244 -9.57 13.00 -6.79
CA THR A 244 -8.81 12.70 -5.57
C THR A 244 -7.36 13.13 -5.67
N ASP A 245 -6.73 13.06 -6.86
CA ASP A 245 -5.37 13.57 -7.09
C ASP A 245 -5.35 15.10 -6.96
N LYS A 246 -6.32 15.78 -7.56
CA LYS A 246 -6.45 17.27 -7.47
C LYS A 246 -6.68 17.73 -6.04
N ALA A 247 -7.40 16.94 -5.23
CA ALA A 247 -7.62 17.24 -3.82
C ALA A 247 -6.33 17.30 -2.99
N LEU A 248 -5.26 16.62 -3.42
CA LEU A 248 -3.95 16.71 -2.76
C LEU A 248 -3.31 18.11 -2.93
N LEU A 249 -3.63 18.82 -4.01
CA LEU A 249 -3.18 20.20 -4.23
C LEU A 249 -4.07 21.22 -3.52
N ASP A 250 -5.37 20.93 -3.44
CA ASP A 250 -6.36 21.88 -2.93
C ASP A 250 -6.35 21.95 -1.39
N ASP A 251 -5.93 20.87 -0.72
CA ASP A 251 -5.90 20.81 0.73
C ASP A 251 -4.58 21.38 1.30
N PRO A 252 -4.64 22.37 2.22
CA PRO A 252 -3.46 23.03 2.74
C PRO A 252 -2.55 22.12 3.59
N ALA A 253 -3.05 21.01 4.12
CA ALA A 253 -2.25 20.05 4.87
C ALA A 253 -1.59 19.00 3.97
N PHE A 254 -2.15 18.69 2.80
CA PHE A 254 -1.57 17.75 1.84
C PHE A 254 -0.54 18.42 0.92
N ARG A 255 -0.82 19.63 0.46
CA ARG A 255 -0.01 20.36 -0.53
C ARG A 255 1.49 20.44 -0.19
N PRO A 256 1.93 20.72 1.05
CA PRO A 256 3.35 20.76 1.38
C PRO A 256 4.09 19.43 1.10
N TYR A 257 3.42 18.29 1.32
CA TYR A 257 3.99 16.98 0.99
C TYR A 257 4.09 16.76 -0.52
N VAL A 258 3.08 17.19 -1.30
CA VAL A 258 3.13 17.12 -2.77
C VAL A 258 4.32 17.92 -3.30
N GLU A 259 4.50 19.15 -2.81
CA GLU A 259 5.59 20.03 -3.22
C GLU A 259 6.97 19.51 -2.80
N LEU A 260 7.06 18.88 -1.61
CA LEU A 260 8.28 18.23 -1.14
C LEU A 260 8.63 17.05 -2.04
N TYR A 261 7.69 16.14 -2.27
CA TYR A 261 7.94 14.90 -3.02
C TYR A 261 8.21 15.15 -4.51
N ALA A 262 7.64 16.21 -5.08
CA ALA A 262 7.95 16.62 -6.46
C ALA A 262 9.39 17.11 -6.63
N LYS A 263 10.01 17.68 -5.59
CA LYS A 263 11.38 18.21 -5.60
C LYS A 263 12.43 17.22 -5.12
N ASP A 264 12.04 16.30 -4.24
CA ASP A 264 12.94 15.40 -3.51
C ASP A 264 12.38 13.97 -3.56
N GLU A 265 12.89 13.19 -4.52
CA GLU A 265 12.51 11.79 -4.71
C GLU A 265 12.93 10.93 -3.52
N GLU A 266 14.06 11.22 -2.88
CA GLU A 266 14.51 10.46 -1.71
C GLU A 266 13.58 10.69 -0.50
N ALA A 267 13.08 11.92 -0.32
CA ALA A 267 12.06 12.21 0.69
C ALA A 267 10.76 11.45 0.40
N PHE A 268 10.34 11.41 -0.88
CA PHE A 268 9.19 10.60 -1.30
C PHE A 268 9.42 9.12 -1.00
N PHE A 269 10.54 8.56 -1.41
CA PHE A 269 10.85 7.14 -1.23
C PHE A 269 10.90 6.75 0.24
N ARG A 270 11.52 7.56 1.09
CA ARG A 270 11.58 7.31 2.54
C ARG A 270 10.19 7.29 3.17
N ASP A 271 9.36 8.29 2.85
CA ASP A 271 8.02 8.41 3.43
C ASP A 271 7.05 7.38 2.85
N TYR A 272 7.18 7.06 1.55
CA TYR A 272 6.43 5.99 0.90
C TYR A 272 6.73 4.62 1.53
N ALA A 273 8.02 4.28 1.69
CA ALA A 273 8.42 3.01 2.30
C ALA A 273 7.83 2.86 3.71
N GLY A 274 7.89 3.92 4.52
CA GLY A 274 7.31 3.92 5.86
C GLY A 274 5.78 3.77 5.85
N SER A 275 5.09 4.48 4.94
CA SER A 275 3.64 4.43 4.82
C SER A 275 3.15 3.10 4.23
N HIS A 276 3.88 2.53 3.26
CA HIS A 276 3.57 1.21 2.70
C HIS A 276 3.76 0.11 3.76
N LYS A 277 4.83 0.19 4.54
CA LYS A 277 5.03 -0.74 5.67
C LYS A 277 3.86 -0.68 6.64
N LYS A 278 3.46 0.52 7.09
CA LYS A 278 2.28 0.69 7.96
C LYS A 278 1.02 0.07 7.34
N LEU A 279 0.76 0.35 6.05
CA LEU A 279 -0.37 -0.21 5.32
C LEU A 279 -0.35 -1.74 5.33
N SER A 280 0.80 -2.33 5.01
CA SER A 280 0.97 -3.78 4.97
C SER A 280 0.83 -4.45 6.35
N GLU A 281 0.95 -3.69 7.43
CA GLU A 281 0.90 -4.18 8.82
C GLU A 281 -0.42 -3.80 9.54
N LEU A 282 -1.42 -3.24 8.86
CA LEU A 282 -2.69 -2.86 9.46
C LEU A 282 -3.39 -4.06 10.12
N GLY A 283 -3.68 -3.95 11.41
CA GLY A 283 -4.29 -5.02 12.19
C GLY A 283 -3.43 -6.26 12.40
N PHE A 284 -2.17 -6.22 11.96
CA PHE A 284 -1.20 -7.27 12.12
C PHE A 284 -0.19 -6.92 13.22
N THR A 285 -0.02 -7.81 14.18
CA THR A 285 1.03 -7.68 15.21
C THR A 285 2.00 -8.84 15.03
N PRO A 286 3.26 -8.58 14.64
CA PRO A 286 4.26 -9.62 14.49
C PRO A 286 4.43 -10.40 15.80
N ARG A 287 4.34 -11.71 15.75
CA ARG A 287 4.62 -12.56 16.90
C ARG A 287 6.11 -12.85 16.94
N SER A 288 6.88 -12.06 17.66
CA SER A 288 8.32 -12.26 17.81
C SER A 288 8.61 -13.50 18.66
N LYS A 289 8.70 -14.68 18.03
CA LYS A 289 9.37 -15.85 18.62
C LYS A 289 10.83 -16.01 18.18
N LEU A 290 11.36 -15.08 17.37
CA LEU A 290 12.70 -15.18 16.78
C LEU A 290 13.80 -14.46 17.55
N ILE A 291 13.55 -13.86 18.71
CA ILE A 291 14.56 -13.04 19.43
C ILE A 291 15.53 -13.87 20.30
N VAL A 292 15.47 -15.21 20.32
CA VAL A 292 16.30 -16.01 21.26
C VAL A 292 17.51 -16.69 20.62
N LYS A 293 17.79 -16.53 19.30
CA LYS A 293 18.97 -17.17 18.71
C LYS A 293 20.09 -16.26 18.21
N ASP A 294 19.89 -14.95 18.16
CA ASP A 294 20.93 -14.04 17.66
C ASP A 294 21.99 -13.63 18.72
N SER A 295 21.74 -13.87 20.01
CA SER A 295 22.77 -13.63 21.02
C SER A 295 23.99 -14.56 20.86
N THR A 296 23.81 -15.75 20.26
CA THR A 296 24.91 -16.69 20.01
C THR A 296 25.75 -16.29 18.79
N VAL A 297 25.15 -15.71 17.77
CA VAL A 297 25.88 -15.24 16.56
C VAL A 297 26.67 -13.98 16.89
N LEU A 298 26.11 -13.05 17.65
CA LEU A 298 26.82 -11.87 18.15
C LEU A 298 27.95 -12.24 19.10
N ALA A 299 27.75 -13.22 20.00
CA ALA A 299 28.81 -13.73 20.87
C ALA A 299 29.90 -14.43 20.08
N GLN A 300 29.56 -15.22 19.05
CA GLN A 300 30.54 -15.88 18.19
C GLN A 300 31.32 -14.88 17.33
N SER A 301 30.69 -13.82 16.81
CA SER A 301 31.38 -12.77 16.08
C SER A 301 32.29 -11.93 16.99
N ALA A 302 31.90 -11.63 18.21
CA ALA A 302 32.72 -10.93 19.19
C ALA A 302 33.96 -11.77 19.60
N VAL A 303 33.78 -13.08 19.79
CA VAL A 303 34.93 -14.00 20.06
C VAL A 303 35.85 -14.06 18.83
N GLY A 304 35.32 -14.14 17.61
CA GLY A 304 36.12 -14.13 16.39
C GLY A 304 36.95 -12.87 16.24
N VAL A 305 36.38 -11.70 16.50
CA VAL A 305 37.11 -10.41 16.50
C VAL A 305 38.18 -10.35 17.59
N ALA A 306 37.88 -10.84 18.80
CA ALA A 306 38.84 -10.87 19.90
C ALA A 306 40.04 -11.79 19.58
N VAL A 307 39.79 -12.96 18.97
CA VAL A 307 40.86 -13.89 18.56
C VAL A 307 41.73 -13.27 17.44
N ALA A 308 41.12 -12.64 16.45
CA ALA A 308 41.84 -11.97 15.40
C ALA A 308 42.73 -10.82 15.93
N ALA A 309 42.20 -9.99 16.84
CA ALA A 309 42.96 -8.94 17.51
C ALA A 309 44.13 -9.49 18.34
N ALA A 310 43.92 -10.58 19.07
CA ALA A 310 44.98 -11.23 19.83
C ALA A 310 46.10 -11.75 18.94
N VAL A 311 45.79 -12.40 17.80
CA VAL A 311 46.77 -12.88 16.82
C VAL A 311 47.60 -11.73 16.25
N VAL A 312 46.98 -10.61 15.91
CA VAL A 312 47.68 -9.43 15.39
C VAL A 312 48.63 -8.84 16.44
N ILE A 313 48.14 -8.71 17.71
CA ILE A 313 48.97 -8.20 18.81
C ILE A 313 50.15 -9.14 19.10
N PHE A 314 49.95 -10.44 19.15
CA PHE A 314 51.02 -11.40 19.38
C PHE A 314 52.03 -11.43 18.23
N SER A 315 51.59 -11.33 16.98
CA SER A 315 52.47 -11.24 15.84
C SER A 315 53.31 -9.97 15.86
N TYR A 316 52.73 -8.84 16.22
CA TYR A 316 53.41 -7.57 16.37
C TYR A 316 54.47 -7.63 17.49
N LEU A 317 54.11 -8.13 18.67
CA LEU A 317 55.04 -8.28 19.79
C LEU A 317 56.19 -9.25 19.47
N TYR A 318 55.92 -10.33 18.73
CA TYR A 318 56.96 -11.25 18.26
C TYR A 318 57.95 -10.56 17.32
N GLU A 319 57.47 -9.77 16.35
CA GLU A 319 58.33 -9.02 15.44
C GLU A 319 59.18 -7.95 16.16
N VAL A 320 58.61 -7.22 17.13
CA VAL A 320 59.33 -6.24 17.94
C VAL A 320 60.44 -6.92 18.76
N ARG A 321 60.13 -8.08 19.39
CA ARG A 321 61.10 -8.84 20.17
C ARG A 321 62.25 -9.41 19.29
N LYS A 322 61.92 -9.78 18.05
CA LYS A 322 62.94 -10.25 17.06
C LYS A 322 63.89 -9.13 16.65
N ARG A 323 63.40 -7.88 16.54
CA ARG A 323 64.23 -6.71 16.17
C ARG A 323 65.08 -6.18 17.34
N MET A 324 64.74 -6.53 18.58
CA MET A 324 65.50 -6.13 19.78
C MET A 324 66.56 -7.13 20.19
N LYS A 325 66.71 -8.27 19.50
CA LYS A 325 67.80 -9.23 19.62
C LYS A 325 68.79 -9.04 18.42
#